data_2d0013583e7eed400a1221c52a184c56
#
_entry.id   2d0013583e7eed400a1221c52a184c56
#
_cell.length_a   1.000
_cell.length_b   1.000
_cell.length_c   1.000
_cell.angle_alpha   90.00
_cell.angle_beta   90.00
_cell.angle_gamma   90.00
#
_symmetry.space_group_name_H-M   'P 1'
#
loop_
_entity.id
_entity.type
_entity.pdbx_description
1 polymer ?
#
loop_
_entity_poly.entity_id
_entity_poly.type
_entity_poly.pdbx_seq_one_letter_code
_entity_poly.pdbx_strand_id
1 'polypeptide(L)'
;TLDVVLSNTPVRRDAETGWHSHLLDEQPVSLVGHKTRGKKLFKFPEDLRTTPIVLPSLESSIRTAFDVLMDQTGIRPIIAAEVDDMAVLRLMARETNGVTLVPPVVVQDELASGALVERHRFPQIKETFYAITPSRRFPNPILRELMGKRR
;
A
#
# COMPACT_ATOMS: atom_id res chain seq x y z
N THR A 1 -8.34 -15.60 -20.91
CA THR A 1 -7.74 -14.35 -21.41
C THR A 1 -8.10 -13.19 -20.49
N LEU A 2 -7.09 -12.51 -19.98
CA LEU A 2 -7.31 -11.36 -19.14
C LEU A 2 -7.44 -10.09 -19.98
N ASP A 3 -8.52 -9.36 -19.79
CA ASP A 3 -8.71 -8.06 -20.43
C ASP A 3 -8.09 -6.93 -19.63
N VAL A 4 -8.00 -7.11 -18.30
CA VAL A 4 -7.48 -6.10 -17.37
C VAL A 4 -6.63 -6.76 -16.32
N VAL A 5 -5.49 -6.16 -16.02
CA VAL A 5 -4.64 -6.56 -14.90
C VAL A 5 -4.45 -5.35 -14.00
N LEU A 6 -4.69 -5.53 -12.71
CA LEU A 6 -4.44 -4.47 -11.72
C LEU A 6 -3.02 -4.60 -11.19
N SER A 7 -2.32 -3.48 -11.12
CA SER A 7 -0.93 -3.45 -10.70
C SER A 7 -0.62 -2.16 -9.96
N ASN A 8 0.42 -2.17 -9.13
CA ASN A 8 0.94 -0.98 -8.48
C ASN A 8 2.12 -0.36 -9.24
N THR A 9 2.49 -0.93 -10.38
CA THR A 9 3.54 -0.36 -11.23
C THR A 9 3.05 -0.28 -12.67
N PRO A 10 3.42 0.79 -13.42
CA PRO A 10 3.04 0.87 -14.82
C PRO A 10 3.86 -0.12 -15.66
N VAL A 11 3.21 -0.67 -16.66
CA VAL A 11 3.89 -1.49 -17.66
C VAL A 11 4.61 -0.56 -18.61
N ARG A 12 5.86 -0.89 -18.94
CA ARG A 12 6.59 -0.18 -19.97
C ARG A 12 5.83 -0.33 -21.29
N ARG A 13 5.63 0.78 -21.96
CA ARG A 13 4.96 0.76 -23.25
C ARG A 13 5.85 0.03 -24.24
N ASP A 14 5.43 -1.15 -24.62
CA ASP A 14 6.17 -2.00 -25.52
C ASP A 14 5.27 -2.33 -26.70
N ALA A 15 5.72 -1.98 -27.90
CA ALA A 15 4.98 -2.23 -29.12
C ALA A 15 4.76 -3.72 -29.36
N GLU A 16 5.64 -4.58 -28.86
CA GLU A 16 5.53 -6.03 -29.02
C GLU A 16 4.49 -6.63 -28.11
N THR A 17 4.35 -6.11 -26.89
CA THR A 17 3.38 -6.65 -25.92
C THR A 17 1.98 -6.11 -26.14
N GLY A 18 1.87 -4.89 -26.67
CA GLY A 18 0.58 -4.25 -26.89
C GLY A 18 -0.17 -3.93 -25.60
N TRP A 19 0.53 -3.76 -24.48
CA TRP A 19 -0.08 -3.40 -23.20
C TRP A 19 0.05 -1.91 -22.92
N HIS A 20 -1.00 -1.36 -22.32
CA HIS A 20 -1.02 0.04 -21.87
C HIS A 20 -1.35 0.10 -20.38
N SER A 21 -0.75 1.08 -19.70
CA SER A 21 -1.06 1.34 -18.30
C SER A 21 -2.01 2.54 -18.20
N HIS A 22 -3.01 2.41 -17.34
CA HIS A 22 -3.96 3.47 -17.05
C HIS A 22 -3.93 3.74 -15.55
N LEU A 23 -3.63 4.97 -15.16
CA LEU A 23 -3.64 5.36 -13.76
C LEU A 23 -5.07 5.28 -13.21
N LEU A 24 -5.29 4.45 -12.21
CA LEU A 24 -6.59 4.32 -11.54
C LEU A 24 -6.68 5.18 -10.28
N ASP A 25 -5.65 5.16 -9.46
CA ASP A 25 -5.70 5.85 -8.17
C ASP A 25 -4.29 6.02 -7.59
N GLU A 26 -4.16 7.01 -6.74
CA GLU A 26 -3.00 7.21 -5.88
C GLU A 26 -3.49 7.25 -4.44
N GLN A 27 -2.87 6.44 -3.58
CA GLN A 27 -3.24 6.35 -2.18
C GLN A 27 -2.04 6.65 -1.29
N PRO A 28 -2.17 7.53 -0.30
CA PRO A 28 -1.12 7.65 0.69
C PRO A 28 -1.01 6.35 1.46
N VAL A 29 0.19 6.01 1.91
CA VAL A 29 0.37 4.85 2.76
C VAL A 29 0.20 5.26 4.22
N SER A 30 -0.12 4.29 5.05
CA SER A 30 -0.33 4.52 6.46
C SER A 30 0.31 3.41 7.28
N LEU A 31 0.59 3.73 8.53
CA LEU A 31 0.84 2.72 9.55
C LEU A 31 -0.50 2.35 10.15
N VAL A 32 -0.82 1.07 10.13
CA VAL A 32 -2.04 0.54 10.72
C VAL A 32 -1.69 -0.47 11.80
N GLY A 33 -2.55 -0.62 12.78
CA GLY A 33 -2.35 -1.58 13.86
C GLY A 33 -3.65 -1.85 14.58
N HIS A 34 -3.63 -2.82 15.48
CA HIS A 34 -4.79 -3.13 16.30
C HIS A 34 -5.11 -1.97 17.23
N LYS A 35 -6.39 -1.83 17.54
CA LYS A 35 -6.83 -0.84 18.51
C LYS A 35 -6.21 -1.15 19.86
N THR A 36 -5.45 -0.20 20.41
CA THR A 36 -4.88 -0.37 21.74
C THR A 36 -5.89 -0.01 22.81
N ARG A 37 -5.75 -0.62 23.96
CA ARG A 37 -6.51 -0.22 25.15
C ARG A 37 -6.04 1.16 25.60
N GLY A 38 -6.96 2.05 25.90
CA GLY A 38 -6.65 3.40 26.33
C GLY A 38 -6.55 4.38 25.17
N LYS A 39 -6.32 5.64 25.50
CA LYS A 39 -6.36 6.76 24.54
C LYS A 39 -4.97 7.18 24.05
N LYS A 40 -3.98 6.29 24.14
CA LYS A 40 -2.62 6.64 23.74
C LYS A 40 -2.55 6.78 22.22
N LEU A 41 -2.22 7.98 21.77
CA LEU A 41 -1.97 8.22 20.35
C LEU A 41 -0.60 7.70 19.96
N PHE A 42 -0.51 7.12 18.76
CA PHE A 42 0.76 6.72 18.20
C PHE A 42 1.54 7.96 17.79
N LYS A 43 2.80 8.05 18.25
CA LYS A 43 3.69 9.16 17.91
C LYS A 43 4.73 8.69 16.90
N PHE A 44 4.65 9.21 15.70
CA PHE A 44 5.66 8.98 14.69
C PHE A 44 6.70 10.10 14.76
N PRO A 45 7.99 9.81 14.71
CA PRO A 45 8.61 8.48 14.55
C PRO A 45 8.97 7.77 15.87
N GLU A 46 8.78 8.41 17.00
CA GLU A 46 9.32 7.98 18.30
C GLU A 46 8.85 6.58 18.69
N ASP A 47 7.58 6.27 18.46
CA ASP A 47 7.01 4.98 18.87
C ASP A 47 7.56 3.81 18.06
N LEU A 48 8.17 4.06 16.89
CA LEU A 48 8.82 3.01 16.11
C LEU A 48 10.11 2.49 16.77
N ARG A 49 10.62 3.16 17.80
CA ARG A 49 11.76 2.65 18.56
C ARG A 49 11.42 1.37 19.31
N THR A 50 10.16 1.21 19.69
CA THR A 50 9.72 0.10 20.54
C THR A 50 8.61 -0.74 19.91
N THR A 51 7.95 -0.24 18.87
CA THR A 51 6.86 -0.94 18.22
C THR A 51 7.37 -1.64 16.97
N PRO A 52 7.30 -2.98 16.87
CA PRO A 52 7.72 -3.69 15.67
C PRO A 52 6.87 -3.30 14.46
N ILE A 53 7.47 -3.33 13.28
CA ILE A 53 6.81 -2.93 12.05
C ILE A 53 6.93 -4.04 11.00
N VAL A 54 5.83 -4.27 10.29
CA VAL A 54 5.80 -5.12 9.09
C VAL A 54 5.89 -4.18 7.89
N LEU A 55 6.84 -4.45 7.02
CA LEU A 55 7.14 -3.58 5.87
C LEU A 55 7.00 -4.33 4.55
N PRO A 56 6.66 -3.63 3.48
CA PRO A 56 6.86 -4.17 2.14
C PRO A 56 8.34 -4.48 1.91
N SER A 57 8.61 -5.38 0.98
CA SER A 57 9.99 -5.78 0.67
C SER A 57 10.81 -4.63 0.12
N LEU A 58 12.13 -4.83 0.09
CA LEU A 58 13.09 -3.82 -0.38
C LEU A 58 12.89 -3.39 -1.83
N GLU A 59 12.19 -4.20 -2.62
CA GLU A 59 11.90 -3.88 -4.02
C GLU A 59 10.72 -2.92 -4.18
N SER A 60 9.97 -2.69 -3.12
CA SER A 60 8.81 -1.81 -3.15
C SER A 60 9.22 -0.34 -3.14
N SER A 61 8.56 0.47 -3.97
CA SER A 61 8.76 1.92 -3.97
C SER A 61 8.31 2.56 -2.66
N ILE A 62 7.29 2.01 -2.03
CA ILE A 62 6.83 2.43 -0.70
C ILE A 62 7.96 2.23 0.32
N ARG A 63 8.61 1.07 0.26
CA ARG A 63 9.70 0.74 1.18
C ARG A 63 10.86 1.69 1.02
N THR A 64 11.24 1.97 -0.22
CA THR A 64 12.34 2.91 -0.51
C THR A 64 12.04 4.28 0.08
N ALA A 65 10.85 4.80 -0.16
CA ALA A 65 10.46 6.11 0.37
C ALA A 65 10.40 6.12 1.90
N PHE A 66 9.90 5.05 2.50
CA PHE A 66 9.85 4.92 3.94
C PHE A 66 11.26 4.88 4.56
N ASP A 67 12.16 4.13 3.95
CA ASP A 67 13.54 4.02 4.43
C ASP A 67 14.25 5.38 4.39
N VAL A 68 14.05 6.16 3.34
CA VAL A 68 14.59 7.53 3.24
C VAL A 68 14.06 8.39 4.38
N LEU A 69 12.77 8.30 4.64
CA LEU A 69 12.14 9.06 5.72
C LEU A 69 12.71 8.67 7.09
N MET A 70 12.89 7.37 7.33
CA MET A 70 13.44 6.89 8.60
C MET A 70 14.90 7.31 8.78
N ASP A 71 15.68 7.33 7.70
CA ASP A 71 17.06 7.83 7.75
C ASP A 71 17.11 9.29 8.20
N GLN A 72 16.16 10.08 7.77
CA GLN A 72 16.06 11.49 8.17
C GLN A 72 15.74 11.64 9.66
N THR A 73 15.01 10.69 10.23
CA THR A 73 14.66 10.72 11.66
C THR A 73 15.78 10.21 12.55
N GLY A 74 16.72 9.44 12.02
CA GLY A 74 17.76 8.78 12.79
C GLY A 74 17.29 7.59 13.59
N ILE A 75 16.05 7.16 13.43
CA ILE A 75 15.46 6.03 14.16
C ILE A 75 15.57 4.77 13.31
N ARG A 76 16.05 3.68 13.94
CA ARG A 76 16.06 2.36 13.29
C ARG A 76 14.81 1.60 13.71
N PRO A 77 13.90 1.33 12.77
CA PRO A 77 12.70 0.57 13.09
C PRO A 77 13.04 -0.88 13.40
N ILE A 78 12.23 -1.49 14.26
CA ILE A 78 12.32 -2.92 14.57
C ILE A 78 11.48 -3.64 13.52
N ILE A 79 12.12 -4.24 12.53
CA ILE A 79 11.41 -4.88 11.42
C ILE A 79 11.01 -6.28 11.84
N ALA A 80 9.71 -6.50 12.00
CA ALA A 80 9.16 -7.81 12.37
C ALA A 80 9.09 -8.74 11.16
N ALA A 81 8.78 -8.21 9.98
CA ALA A 81 8.71 -8.99 8.75
C ALA A 81 8.79 -8.07 7.54
N GLU A 82 9.26 -8.64 6.44
CA GLU A 82 9.28 -8.01 5.12
C GLU A 82 8.46 -8.86 4.17
N VAL A 83 7.53 -8.25 3.43
CA VAL A 83 6.52 -8.99 2.68
C VAL A 83 6.42 -8.46 1.26
N ASP A 84 6.46 -9.35 0.28
CA ASP A 84 6.39 -9.00 -1.14
C ASP A 84 4.96 -8.80 -1.65
N ASP A 85 4.01 -9.48 -1.05
CA ASP A 85 2.64 -9.60 -1.56
C ASP A 85 1.67 -8.83 -0.68
N MET A 86 0.80 -8.02 -1.30
CA MET A 86 -0.18 -7.20 -0.57
C MET A 86 -1.20 -8.04 0.21
N ALA A 87 -1.57 -9.22 -0.31
CA ALA A 87 -2.49 -10.10 0.40
C ALA A 87 -1.83 -10.66 1.67
N VAL A 88 -0.55 -11.01 1.59
CA VAL A 88 0.20 -11.46 2.76
C VAL A 88 0.43 -10.30 3.73
N LEU A 89 0.68 -9.11 3.20
CA LEU A 89 0.83 -7.91 4.03
C LEU A 89 -0.45 -7.63 4.84
N ARG A 90 -1.61 -7.77 4.22
CA ARG A 90 -2.90 -7.65 4.89
C ARG A 90 -3.05 -8.70 6.00
N LEU A 91 -2.68 -9.95 5.71
CA LEU A 91 -2.73 -11.02 6.70
C LEU A 91 -1.81 -10.72 7.88
N MET A 92 -0.59 -10.28 7.60
CA MET A 92 0.36 -9.92 8.65
C MET A 92 -0.13 -8.73 9.48
N ALA A 93 -0.78 -7.75 8.86
CA ALA A 93 -1.36 -6.62 9.58
C ALA A 93 -2.39 -7.08 10.61
N ARG A 94 -3.17 -8.10 10.28
CA ARG A 94 -4.18 -8.67 11.19
C ARG A 94 -3.56 -9.46 12.34
N GLU A 95 -2.40 -10.06 12.11
CA GLU A 95 -1.78 -10.98 13.07
C GLU A 95 -0.72 -10.32 13.96
N THR A 96 -0.08 -9.25 13.48
CA THR A 96 1.00 -8.61 14.24
C THR A 96 0.47 -7.79 15.42
N ASN A 97 1.25 -7.74 16.49
CA ASN A 97 0.98 -6.85 17.61
C ASN A 97 1.57 -5.45 17.39
N GLY A 98 2.38 -5.29 16.35
CA GLY A 98 2.99 -4.01 15.99
C GLY A 98 2.15 -3.24 14.97
N VAL A 99 2.83 -2.53 14.10
CA VAL A 99 2.19 -1.77 13.03
C VAL A 99 2.63 -2.30 11.68
N THR A 100 1.84 -2.00 10.65
CA THR A 100 2.12 -2.42 9.27
C THR A 100 2.03 -1.20 8.37
N LEU A 101 3.03 -1.06 7.50
CA LEU A 101 3.03 0.00 6.49
C LEU A 101 2.29 -0.50 5.25
N VAL A 102 1.16 0.12 4.95
CA VAL A 102 0.26 -0.39 3.92
C VAL A 102 -0.64 0.73 3.38
N PRO A 103 -0.99 0.69 2.08
CA PRO A 103 -2.06 1.57 1.59
C PRO A 103 -3.38 1.20 2.27
N PRO A 104 -4.14 2.18 2.79
CA PRO A 104 -5.38 1.90 3.51
C PRO A 104 -6.39 1.04 2.75
N VAL A 105 -6.43 1.15 1.43
CA VAL A 105 -7.37 0.37 0.61
C VAL A 105 -7.15 -1.13 0.76
N VAL A 106 -5.92 -1.57 1.04
CA VAL A 106 -5.59 -2.99 1.22
C VAL A 106 -6.26 -3.56 2.47
N VAL A 107 -6.46 -2.73 3.47
CA VAL A 107 -7.04 -3.11 4.77
C VAL A 107 -8.35 -2.38 5.04
N GLN A 108 -9.06 -1.97 3.98
CA GLN A 108 -10.27 -1.14 4.16
C GLN A 108 -11.35 -1.83 4.97
N ASP A 109 -11.51 -3.15 4.84
CA ASP A 109 -12.51 -3.90 5.61
C ASP A 109 -12.16 -3.89 7.10
N GLU A 110 -10.89 -4.05 7.42
CA GLU A 110 -10.41 -4.03 8.79
C GLU A 110 -10.53 -2.64 9.41
N LEU A 111 -10.29 -1.60 8.62
CA LEU A 111 -10.46 -0.22 9.09
C LEU A 111 -11.94 0.09 9.31
N ALA A 112 -12.80 -0.36 8.40
CA ALA A 112 -14.25 -0.13 8.51
C ALA A 112 -14.84 -0.84 9.72
N SER A 113 -14.39 -2.06 10.02
CA SER A 113 -14.87 -2.84 11.16
C SER A 113 -14.27 -2.41 12.49
N GLY A 114 -13.18 -1.65 12.46
CA GLY A 114 -12.43 -1.30 13.66
C GLY A 114 -11.43 -2.37 14.12
N ALA A 115 -11.28 -3.46 13.38
CA ALA A 115 -10.27 -4.48 13.68
C ALA A 115 -8.87 -3.90 13.62
N LEU A 116 -8.64 -2.99 12.68
CA LEU A 116 -7.40 -2.22 12.59
C LEU A 116 -7.75 -0.73 12.62
N VAL A 117 -6.81 0.07 13.09
CA VAL A 117 -6.93 1.52 13.09
C VAL A 117 -5.71 2.14 12.44
N GLU A 118 -5.91 3.28 11.79
CA GLU A 118 -4.81 4.05 11.23
C GLU A 118 -4.05 4.73 12.37
N ARG A 119 -2.74 4.45 12.45
CA ARG A 119 -1.88 5.01 13.48
C ARG A 119 -1.19 6.28 13.03
N HIS A 120 -0.78 6.30 11.76
CA HIS A 120 -0.12 7.45 11.16
C HIS A 120 -0.29 7.39 9.65
N ARG A 121 -0.47 8.53 9.03
CA ARG A 121 -0.58 8.62 7.57
C ARG A 121 0.62 9.38 7.02
N PHE A 122 1.15 8.89 5.89
CA PHE A 122 2.26 9.53 5.19
C PHE A 122 1.75 10.11 3.87
N PRO A 123 1.32 11.39 3.85
CA PRO A 123 0.85 11.99 2.59
C PRO A 123 1.92 12.04 1.51
N GLN A 124 3.20 12.05 1.91
CA GLN A 124 4.33 12.13 1.00
C GLN A 124 4.72 10.78 0.39
N ILE A 125 4.18 9.67 0.89
CA ILE A 125 4.45 8.33 0.35
C ILE A 125 3.15 7.81 -0.24
N LYS A 126 3.10 7.68 -1.56
CA LYS A 126 1.88 7.26 -2.24
C LYS A 126 2.10 5.98 -3.01
N GLU A 127 1.13 5.09 -2.89
CA GLU A 127 1.03 3.92 -3.76
C GLU A 127 0.14 4.29 -4.94
N THR A 128 0.61 4.00 -6.13
CA THR A 128 -0.11 4.28 -7.36
C THR A 128 -0.62 2.96 -7.93
N PHE A 129 -1.90 2.92 -8.26
CA PHE A 129 -2.54 1.74 -8.83
C PHE A 129 -2.86 1.98 -10.29
N TYR A 130 -2.57 0.97 -11.12
CA TYR A 130 -2.79 1.03 -12.56
C TYR A 130 -3.69 -0.11 -13.00
N ALA A 131 -4.54 0.16 -13.99
CA ALA A 131 -5.16 -0.88 -14.78
C ALA A 131 -4.30 -1.09 -16.02
N ILE A 132 -3.84 -2.31 -16.23
CA ILE A 132 -3.02 -2.67 -17.37
C ILE A 132 -3.90 -3.40 -18.37
N THR A 133 -4.01 -2.87 -19.58
CA THR A 133 -4.87 -3.42 -20.60
C THR A 133 -4.09 -3.68 -21.87
N PRO A 134 -4.52 -4.65 -22.70
CA PRO A 134 -3.96 -4.77 -24.05
C PRO A 134 -4.26 -3.52 -24.87
N SER A 135 -3.41 -3.23 -25.85
CA SER A 135 -3.55 -2.03 -26.69
C SER A 135 -4.73 -2.14 -27.67
N ARG A 136 -5.67 -2.99 -27.39
CA ARG A 136 -6.88 -3.17 -28.21
C ARG A 136 -7.78 -1.97 -28.08
N ARG A 137 -8.35 -1.62 -29.20
CA ARG A 137 -9.20 -0.44 -29.35
C ARG A 137 -10.59 -0.59 -28.73
N PHE A 138 -11.00 -1.80 -28.37
CA PHE A 138 -12.33 -2.01 -27.83
C PHE A 138 -12.33 -1.79 -26.33
N PRO A 139 -13.10 -0.83 -25.83
CA PRO A 139 -13.16 -0.61 -24.41
C PRO A 139 -13.90 -1.76 -23.73
N ASN A 140 -13.29 -2.30 -22.68
CA ASN A 140 -13.94 -3.26 -21.82
C ASN A 140 -14.91 -2.51 -20.90
N PRO A 141 -16.19 -2.92 -20.80
CA PRO A 141 -17.15 -2.23 -19.93
C PRO A 141 -16.68 -2.17 -18.46
N ILE A 142 -16.05 -3.24 -17.97
CA ILE A 142 -15.52 -3.27 -16.61
C ILE A 142 -14.42 -2.22 -16.44
N LEU A 143 -13.55 -2.08 -17.43
CA LEU A 143 -12.49 -1.08 -17.39
C LEU A 143 -13.07 0.34 -17.34
N ARG A 144 -14.10 0.62 -18.15
CA ARG A 144 -14.78 1.92 -18.12
C ARG A 144 -15.33 2.23 -16.74
N GLU A 145 -15.96 1.24 -16.12
CA GLU A 145 -16.52 1.40 -14.79
C GLU A 145 -15.44 1.69 -13.75
N LEU A 146 -14.33 0.95 -13.79
CA LEU A 146 -13.21 1.18 -12.89
C LEU A 146 -12.61 2.58 -13.07
N MET A 147 -12.42 3.00 -14.30
CA MET A 147 -11.85 4.32 -14.58
C MET A 147 -12.84 5.45 -14.24
N GLY A 148 -14.13 5.21 -14.37
CA GLY A 148 -15.16 6.17 -14.00
C GLY A 148 -15.26 6.41 -12.50
N LYS A 149 -14.80 5.47 -11.69
CA LYS A 149 -14.78 5.59 -10.22
C LYS A 149 -13.50 6.23 -9.70
N ARG A 150 -12.60 6.56 -10.57
CA ARG A 150 -11.35 7.19 -10.22
C ARG A 150 -11.60 8.58 -9.65
N ARG A 151 -11.08 8.83 -8.48
CA ARG A 151 -11.18 10.12 -7.82
C ARG A 151 -9.91 10.45 -7.07
#